data_cd5e9ca387fe36eedf7b61a58f97e429
#
_entry.id   cd5e9ca387fe36eedf7b61a58f97e429
#
_cell.length_a   1.000
_cell.length_b   1.000
_cell.length_c   1.000
_cell.angle_alpha   90.00
_cell.angle_beta   90.00
_cell.angle_gamma   90.00
#
_symmetry.space_group_name_H-M   'P 1'
#
loop_
_entity.id
_entity.type
_entity.pdbx_description
1 polymer ?
#
loop_
_entity_poly.entity_id
_entity_poly.type
_entity_poly.pdbx_seq_one_letter_code
_entity_poly.pdbx_strand_id
1 'polypeptide(L)'
;MLEADPAAKSFCERPGFMAVDGQRCVVDFWARSDNHECLVVLSEPTPATDCPRSRLDFDPEAFAVRHIDAAERAAARVWTGNWQRMLPVLVAARGLVMPSLRGAIERFVVSSQSLMTIEREFSTGDPALIRAAVFELLHCGRIQALELHTESLSFLTRFVAVQAKS
;
A
#
# COMPACT_ATOMS: atom_id res chain seq x y z
N MET A 1 1.50 1.31 4.51
CA MET A 1 1.64 -0.04 3.93
C MET A 1 0.28 -0.67 3.62
N LEU A 2 -0.71 -0.63 4.51
CA LEU A 2 -2.05 -1.15 4.23
C LEU A 2 -2.75 -0.42 3.06
N GLU A 3 -2.57 0.90 2.96
CA GLU A 3 -3.07 1.69 1.82
C GLU A 3 -2.47 1.29 0.46
N ALA A 4 -1.30 0.66 0.48
CA ALA A 4 -0.59 0.22 -0.73
C ALA A 4 -0.83 -1.26 -1.06
N ASP A 5 -1.56 -1.99 -0.22
CA ASP A 5 -1.85 -3.40 -0.40
C ASP A 5 -3.18 -3.56 -1.14
N PRO A 6 -3.19 -4.06 -2.39
CA PRO A 6 -4.41 -4.26 -3.15
C PRO A 6 -5.36 -5.30 -2.51
N ALA A 7 -4.86 -6.15 -1.60
CA ALA A 7 -5.68 -7.10 -0.86
C ALA A 7 -6.40 -6.47 0.33
N ALA A 8 -5.93 -5.32 0.84
CA ALA A 8 -6.57 -4.63 1.96
C ALA A 8 -7.83 -3.89 1.48
N LYS A 9 -9.00 -4.35 1.89
CA LYS A 9 -10.30 -3.74 1.55
C LYS A 9 -10.67 -2.59 2.46
N SER A 10 -10.33 -2.71 3.73
CA SER A 10 -10.52 -1.67 4.73
C SER A 10 -9.53 -1.84 5.87
N PHE A 11 -9.17 -0.75 6.50
CA PHE A 11 -8.36 -0.76 7.71
C PHE A 11 -8.76 0.39 8.63
N CYS A 12 -8.38 0.25 9.90
CA CYS A 12 -8.57 1.27 10.92
C CYS A 12 -7.29 1.37 11.74
N GLU A 13 -6.84 2.60 11.98
CA GLU A 13 -5.69 2.88 12.85
C GLU A 13 -6.14 2.92 14.30
N ARG A 14 -5.35 2.30 15.18
CA ARG A 14 -5.57 2.28 16.63
C ARG A 14 -7.01 1.94 17.02
N PRO A 15 -7.57 0.82 16.52
CA PRO A 15 -8.98 0.50 16.74
C PRO A 15 -9.31 0.22 18.20
N GLY A 16 -8.31 -0.24 18.99
CA GLY A 16 -8.52 -0.62 20.38
C GLY A 16 -7.28 -1.24 21.02
N PHE A 17 -7.53 -2.16 21.93
CA PHE A 17 -6.51 -2.84 22.73
C PHE A 17 -6.66 -4.34 22.64
N MET A 18 -5.58 -5.05 22.93
CA MET A 18 -5.58 -6.49 23.13
C MET A 18 -4.67 -6.86 24.30
N ALA A 19 -4.91 -8.00 24.91
CA ALA A 19 -4.01 -8.54 25.91
C ALA A 19 -2.91 -9.37 25.22
N VAL A 20 -1.64 -9.05 25.50
CA VAL A 20 -0.47 -9.83 25.06
C VAL A 20 0.32 -10.16 26.32
N ASP A 21 0.52 -11.44 26.61
CA ASP A 21 1.24 -11.92 27.81
C ASP A 21 0.74 -11.27 29.13
N GLY A 22 -0.57 -11.05 29.24
CA GLY A 22 -1.20 -10.43 30.39
C GLY A 22 -1.05 -8.90 30.47
N GLN A 23 -0.41 -8.27 29.50
CA GLN A 23 -0.31 -6.82 29.39
C GLN A 23 -1.28 -6.29 28.35
N ARG A 24 -1.94 -5.18 28.64
CA ARG A 24 -2.83 -4.50 27.71
C ARG A 24 -2.03 -3.62 26.76
N CYS A 25 -2.04 -3.97 25.48
CA CYS A 25 -1.30 -3.31 24.42
C CYS A 25 -2.25 -2.65 23.42
N VAL A 26 -1.81 -1.54 22.83
CA VAL A 26 -2.55 -0.88 21.73
C VAL A 26 -2.41 -1.75 20.47
N VAL A 27 -3.53 -2.00 19.79
CA VAL A 27 -3.53 -2.53 18.43
C VAL A 27 -3.26 -1.36 17.48
N ASP A 28 -2.19 -1.44 16.70
CA ASP A 28 -1.81 -0.35 15.79
C ASP A 28 -2.75 -0.25 14.60
N PHE A 29 -3.13 -1.40 14.02
CA PHE A 29 -4.09 -1.45 12.92
C PHE A 29 -4.98 -2.68 13.03
N TRP A 30 -6.25 -2.50 12.63
CA TRP A 30 -7.11 -3.58 12.19
C TRP A 30 -7.22 -3.50 10.67
N ALA A 31 -7.10 -4.63 9.99
CA ALA A 31 -7.20 -4.72 8.54
C ALA A 31 -8.10 -5.86 8.14
N ARG A 32 -8.91 -5.65 7.10
CA ARG A 32 -9.77 -6.66 6.49
C ARG A 32 -9.41 -6.87 5.04
N SER A 33 -9.16 -8.11 4.66
CA SER A 33 -9.07 -8.61 3.29
C SER A 33 -10.34 -9.39 2.92
N ASP A 34 -10.39 -9.95 1.69
CA ASP A 34 -11.57 -10.69 1.24
C ASP A 34 -11.92 -11.89 2.15
N ASN A 35 -10.94 -12.55 2.76
CA ASN A 35 -11.11 -13.82 3.44
C ASN A 35 -10.83 -13.80 4.95
N HIS A 36 -10.23 -12.74 5.48
CA HIS A 36 -9.84 -12.69 6.89
C HIS A 36 -9.69 -11.27 7.42
N GLU A 37 -9.82 -11.15 8.73
CA GLU A 37 -9.51 -9.96 9.49
C GLU A 37 -8.23 -10.19 10.29
N CYS A 38 -7.40 -9.16 10.38
CA CYS A 38 -6.10 -9.22 11.02
C CYS A 38 -5.89 -8.01 11.92
N LEU A 39 -5.37 -8.25 13.11
CA LEU A 39 -4.84 -7.22 13.99
C LEU A 39 -3.33 -7.11 13.75
N VAL A 40 -2.85 -5.90 13.56
CA VAL A 40 -1.43 -5.62 13.38
C VAL A 40 -0.89 -4.88 14.58
N VAL A 41 0.18 -5.41 15.16
CA VAL A 41 0.91 -4.84 16.29
C VAL A 41 2.34 -4.58 15.86
N LEU A 42 2.81 -3.35 16.06
CA LEU A 42 4.21 -2.98 15.86
C LEU A 42 5.01 -3.38 17.09
N SER A 43 6.21 -3.85 16.92
CA SER A 43 7.00 -4.62 17.92
C SER A 43 7.50 -3.87 19.16
N GLU A 44 7.04 -2.69 19.41
CA GLU A 44 7.13 -2.06 20.72
C GLU A 44 5.72 -1.77 21.20
N PRO A 45 5.10 -2.68 21.97
CA PRO A 45 3.77 -2.44 22.48
C PRO A 45 3.77 -1.15 23.30
N THR A 46 3.09 -0.14 22.79
CA THR A 46 2.92 1.12 23.51
C THR A 46 2.02 0.83 24.71
N PRO A 47 2.49 1.00 25.95
CA PRO A 47 1.65 0.79 27.12
C PRO A 47 0.40 1.67 27.03
N ALA A 48 -0.74 1.11 27.43
CA ALA A 48 -2.05 1.74 27.33
C ALA A 48 -2.26 2.99 28.24
N THR A 49 -1.21 3.62 28.74
CA THR A 49 -1.24 4.65 29.78
C THR A 49 -1.98 5.92 29.39
N ASP A 50 -2.11 6.25 28.10
CA ASP A 50 -2.65 7.55 27.65
C ASP A 50 -3.82 7.46 26.65
N CYS A 51 -4.51 6.33 26.57
CA CYS A 51 -5.59 6.19 25.59
C CYS A 51 -6.98 6.32 26.22
N PRO A 52 -7.91 7.06 25.58
CA PRO A 52 -9.27 7.24 26.10
C PRO A 52 -9.99 5.90 26.30
N ARG A 53 -10.77 5.79 27.37
CA ARG A 53 -11.46 4.57 27.85
C ARG A 53 -12.55 4.00 26.90
N SER A 54 -12.76 4.60 25.76
CA SER A 54 -13.86 4.27 24.82
C SER A 54 -13.45 3.40 23.63
N ARG A 55 -12.29 2.73 23.67
CA ARG A 55 -11.83 1.87 22.58
C ARG A 55 -12.15 0.40 22.85
N LEU A 56 -12.33 -0.37 21.76
CA LEU A 56 -12.64 -1.78 21.81
C LEU A 56 -11.49 -2.59 22.45
N ASP A 57 -11.84 -3.60 23.24
CA ASP A 57 -10.91 -4.66 23.64
C ASP A 57 -11.11 -5.84 22.69
N PHE A 58 -10.04 -6.24 22.04
CA PHE A 58 -10.04 -7.38 21.11
C PHE A 58 -9.57 -8.64 21.83
N ASP A 59 -10.27 -9.73 21.54
CA ASP A 59 -9.83 -11.06 21.95
C ASP A 59 -8.78 -11.54 20.92
N PRO A 60 -7.50 -11.75 21.33
CA PRO A 60 -6.46 -12.21 20.44
C PRO A 60 -6.73 -13.61 19.84
N GLU A 61 -7.59 -14.43 20.46
CA GLU A 61 -7.97 -15.74 19.94
C GLU A 61 -9.00 -15.65 18.80
N ALA A 62 -9.74 -14.53 18.73
CA ALA A 62 -10.77 -14.32 17.71
C ALA A 62 -10.23 -13.76 16.39
N PHE A 63 -9.00 -13.28 16.36
CA PHE A 63 -8.39 -12.62 15.20
C PHE A 63 -7.02 -13.21 14.85
N ALA A 64 -6.65 -13.17 13.58
CA ALA A 64 -5.26 -13.34 13.20
C ALA A 64 -4.44 -12.14 13.68
N VAL A 65 -3.39 -12.38 14.47
CA VAL A 65 -2.51 -11.31 14.97
C VAL A 65 -1.20 -11.35 14.20
N ARG A 66 -0.83 -10.22 13.59
CA ARG A 66 0.44 -10.04 12.90
C ARG A 66 1.33 -9.07 13.68
N HIS A 67 2.45 -9.57 14.14
CA HIS A 67 3.51 -8.75 14.74
C HIS A 67 4.48 -8.32 13.63
N ILE A 68 4.75 -7.00 13.55
CA ILE A 68 5.73 -6.43 12.63
C ILE A 68 6.90 -5.91 13.46
N ASP A 69 8.03 -6.58 13.37
CA ASP A 69 9.21 -6.22 14.13
C ASP A 69 10.01 -5.05 13.52
N ALA A 70 11.01 -4.55 14.23
CA ALA A 70 11.83 -3.43 13.79
C ALA A 70 12.62 -3.75 12.52
N ALA A 71 13.05 -5.01 12.33
CA ALA A 71 13.80 -5.44 11.15
C ALA A 71 12.88 -5.47 9.91
N GLU A 72 11.66 -6.00 10.03
CA GLU A 72 10.66 -5.98 8.97
C GLU A 72 10.30 -4.54 8.57
N ARG A 73 10.12 -3.64 9.55
CA ARG A 73 9.88 -2.22 9.28
C ARG A 73 11.06 -1.55 8.57
N ALA A 74 12.29 -1.86 8.98
CA ALA A 74 13.50 -1.33 8.34
C ALA A 74 13.63 -1.84 6.90
N ALA A 75 13.37 -3.12 6.66
CA ALA A 75 13.38 -3.71 5.32
C ALA A 75 12.33 -3.08 4.39
N ALA A 76 11.16 -2.71 4.92
CA ALA A 76 10.09 -2.07 4.16
C ALA A 76 10.26 -0.55 3.98
N ARG A 77 11.36 0.05 4.46
CA ARG A 77 11.55 1.51 4.49
C ARG A 77 11.50 2.16 3.10
N VAL A 78 12.20 1.56 2.13
CA VAL A 78 12.25 2.08 0.76
C VAL A 78 10.87 2.01 0.12
N TRP A 79 10.22 0.86 0.20
CA TRP A 79 8.85 0.64 -0.27
C TRP A 79 7.86 1.66 0.32
N THR A 80 7.89 1.83 1.65
CA THR A 80 7.03 2.80 2.34
C THR A 80 7.30 4.22 1.87
N GLY A 81 8.58 4.62 1.74
CA GLY A 81 8.96 5.94 1.24
C GLY A 81 8.52 6.19 -0.20
N ASN A 82 8.50 5.17 -1.05
CA ASN A 82 7.96 5.27 -2.41
C ASN A 82 6.46 5.52 -2.40
N TRP A 83 5.70 4.78 -1.58
CA TRP A 83 4.26 5.00 -1.45
C TRP A 83 3.90 6.36 -0.87
N GLN A 84 4.67 6.88 0.07
CA GLN A 84 4.49 8.25 0.59
C GLN A 84 4.61 9.32 -0.51
N ARG A 85 5.36 9.06 -1.58
CA ARG A 85 5.46 9.94 -2.75
C ARG A 85 4.34 9.72 -3.76
N MET A 86 3.85 8.50 -3.91
CA MET A 86 2.82 8.14 -4.90
C MET A 86 1.40 8.46 -4.42
N LEU A 87 1.10 8.24 -3.14
CA LEU A 87 -0.24 8.44 -2.58
C LEU A 87 -0.80 9.86 -2.78
N PRO A 88 -0.05 10.95 -2.57
CA PRO A 88 -0.55 12.29 -2.84
C PRO A 88 -0.98 12.49 -4.31
N VAL A 89 -0.25 11.88 -5.26
CA VAL A 89 -0.59 11.94 -6.69
C VAL A 89 -1.89 11.20 -6.97
N LEU A 90 -2.06 10.02 -6.38
CA LEU A 90 -3.29 9.22 -6.49
C LEU A 90 -4.50 9.96 -5.90
N VAL A 91 -4.33 10.58 -4.74
CA VAL A 91 -5.40 11.33 -4.07
C VAL A 91 -5.79 12.56 -4.89
N ALA A 92 -4.81 13.33 -5.39
CA ALA A 92 -5.06 14.53 -6.19
C ALA A 92 -5.73 14.22 -7.53
N ALA A 93 -5.42 13.07 -8.15
CA ALA A 93 -5.96 12.67 -9.45
C ALA A 93 -7.20 11.75 -9.35
N ARG A 94 -7.74 11.54 -8.14
CA ARG A 94 -8.89 10.64 -7.93
C ARG A 94 -10.08 11.04 -8.81
N GLY A 95 -10.52 10.09 -9.65
CA GLY A 95 -11.64 10.28 -10.58
C GLY A 95 -11.30 11.08 -11.84
N LEU A 96 -10.06 11.58 -12.00
CA LEU A 96 -9.62 12.32 -13.18
C LEU A 96 -8.95 11.42 -14.23
N VAL A 97 -8.45 10.26 -13.82
CA VAL A 97 -7.77 9.32 -14.72
C VAL A 97 -8.80 8.57 -15.57
N MET A 98 -8.73 8.75 -16.88
CA MET A 98 -9.64 8.09 -17.80
C MET A 98 -9.35 6.57 -17.90
N PRO A 99 -10.39 5.70 -17.93
CA PRO A 99 -10.21 4.26 -18.12
C PRO A 99 -9.44 3.90 -19.41
N SER A 100 -9.64 4.67 -20.47
CA SER A 100 -8.92 4.50 -21.75
C SER A 100 -7.41 4.69 -21.60
N LEU A 101 -6.98 5.69 -20.84
CA LEU A 101 -5.55 5.94 -20.55
C LEU A 101 -4.94 4.78 -19.75
N ARG A 102 -5.62 4.32 -18.69
CA ARG A 102 -5.18 3.14 -17.92
C ARG A 102 -4.99 1.91 -18.82
N GLY A 103 -6.01 1.59 -19.62
CA GLY A 103 -5.93 0.45 -20.54
C GLY A 103 -4.85 0.60 -21.61
N ALA A 104 -4.56 1.82 -22.08
CA ALA A 104 -3.48 2.06 -23.03
C ALA A 104 -2.09 1.87 -22.36
N ILE A 105 -1.88 2.41 -21.17
CA ILE A 105 -0.64 2.23 -20.41
C ILE A 105 -0.42 0.76 -20.07
N GLU A 106 -1.44 0.04 -19.60
CA GLU A 106 -1.34 -1.38 -19.27
C GLU A 106 -0.88 -2.23 -20.48
N ARG A 107 -1.44 -1.97 -21.66
CA ARG A 107 -0.98 -2.64 -22.90
C ARG A 107 0.44 -2.24 -23.30
N PHE A 108 0.82 -1.00 -23.08
CA PHE A 108 2.16 -0.50 -23.41
C PHE A 108 3.25 -1.14 -22.54
N VAL A 109 2.96 -1.38 -21.26
CA VAL A 109 3.91 -1.98 -20.32
C VAL A 109 3.88 -3.51 -20.28
N VAL A 110 3.29 -4.18 -21.27
CA VAL A 110 3.42 -5.65 -21.45
C VAL A 110 4.90 -6.04 -21.53
N SER A 111 5.71 -5.23 -22.24
CA SER A 111 7.16 -5.23 -22.12
C SER A 111 7.56 -4.16 -21.09
N SER A 112 8.52 -4.50 -20.22
CA SER A 112 8.97 -3.60 -19.14
C SER A 112 9.40 -2.24 -19.68
N GLN A 113 8.77 -1.15 -19.20
CA GLN A 113 9.03 0.23 -19.62
C GLN A 113 9.39 1.11 -18.42
N SER A 114 10.29 2.08 -18.62
CA SER A 114 10.59 3.07 -17.59
C SER A 114 9.48 4.12 -17.46
N LEU A 115 9.35 4.75 -16.29
CA LEU A 115 8.40 5.85 -16.09
C LEU A 115 8.59 6.96 -17.14
N MET A 116 9.84 7.31 -17.44
CA MET A 116 10.19 8.30 -18.46
C MET A 116 9.68 7.89 -19.85
N THR A 117 9.83 6.62 -20.22
CA THR A 117 9.36 6.10 -21.51
C THR A 117 7.84 6.17 -21.62
N ILE A 118 7.13 5.81 -20.52
CA ILE A 118 5.68 5.90 -20.46
C ILE A 118 5.22 7.35 -20.60
N GLU A 119 5.81 8.28 -19.86
CA GLU A 119 5.46 9.71 -19.95
C GLU A 119 5.71 10.29 -21.35
N ARG A 120 6.74 9.86 -22.03
CA ARG A 120 7.03 10.30 -23.42
C ARG A 120 6.01 9.74 -24.41
N GLU A 121 5.64 8.49 -24.30
CA GLU A 121 4.66 7.84 -25.18
C GLU A 121 3.29 8.52 -25.10
N PHE A 122 2.87 8.88 -23.90
CA PHE A 122 1.58 9.51 -23.65
C PHE A 122 1.65 11.04 -23.51
N SER A 123 2.71 11.68 -24.04
CA SER A 123 3.06 13.10 -23.83
C SER A 123 2.01 14.12 -24.33
N THR A 124 0.99 13.69 -25.06
CA THR A 124 -0.14 14.54 -25.49
C THR A 124 -1.09 14.87 -24.33
N GLY A 125 -0.95 14.21 -23.19
CA GLY A 125 -1.75 14.43 -21.97
C GLY A 125 -1.00 15.21 -20.89
N ASP A 126 -1.71 15.45 -19.78
CA ASP A 126 -1.09 16.01 -18.58
C ASP A 126 -0.16 14.95 -17.93
N PRO A 127 1.15 15.24 -17.77
CA PRO A 127 2.10 14.31 -17.15
C PRO A 127 1.69 13.87 -15.74
N ALA A 128 0.98 14.70 -14.98
CA ALA A 128 0.48 14.35 -13.66
C ALA A 128 -0.58 13.24 -13.73
N LEU A 129 -1.47 13.28 -14.73
CA LEU A 129 -2.47 12.25 -14.95
C LEU A 129 -1.86 10.94 -15.47
N ILE A 130 -0.79 11.02 -16.26
CA ILE A 130 -0.06 9.82 -16.73
C ILE A 130 0.57 9.11 -15.52
N ARG A 131 1.27 9.84 -14.64
CA ARG A 131 1.83 9.29 -13.40
C ARG A 131 0.74 8.70 -12.50
N ALA A 132 -0.36 9.42 -12.34
CA ALA A 132 -1.49 8.93 -11.56
C ALA A 132 -2.05 7.62 -12.13
N ALA A 133 -2.17 7.50 -13.45
CA ALA A 133 -2.61 6.27 -14.10
C ALA A 133 -1.65 5.10 -13.87
N VAL A 134 -0.33 5.33 -13.96
CA VAL A 134 0.69 4.31 -13.65
C VAL A 134 0.58 3.88 -12.18
N PHE A 135 0.50 4.83 -11.25
CA PHE A 135 0.42 4.53 -9.82
C PHE A 135 -0.91 3.85 -9.44
N GLU A 136 -2.01 4.22 -10.10
CA GLU A 136 -3.31 3.55 -9.92
C GLU A 136 -3.28 2.10 -10.39
N LEU A 137 -2.67 1.83 -11.55
CA LEU A 137 -2.47 0.47 -12.05
C LEU A 137 -1.57 -0.36 -11.12
N LEU A 138 -0.52 0.24 -10.56
CA LEU A 138 0.34 -0.38 -9.56
C LEU A 138 -0.44 -0.68 -8.27
N HIS A 139 -1.22 0.29 -7.77
CA HIS A 139 -2.05 0.13 -6.58
C HIS A 139 -3.12 -0.97 -6.75
N CYS A 140 -3.70 -1.09 -7.94
CA CYS A 140 -4.67 -2.14 -8.25
C CYS A 140 -4.02 -3.49 -8.59
N GLY A 141 -2.69 -3.62 -8.52
CA GLY A 141 -1.98 -4.87 -8.84
C GLY A 141 -2.03 -5.27 -10.32
N ARG A 142 -2.39 -4.36 -11.24
CA ARG A 142 -2.43 -4.62 -12.68
C ARG A 142 -1.04 -4.55 -13.33
N ILE A 143 -0.17 -3.76 -12.77
CA ILE A 143 1.25 -3.68 -13.12
C ILE A 143 2.10 -3.83 -11.87
N GLN A 144 3.37 -4.14 -12.04
CA GLN A 144 4.33 -4.27 -10.95
C GLN A 144 5.63 -3.53 -11.27
N ALA A 145 6.35 -3.13 -10.22
CA ALA A 145 7.67 -2.52 -10.29
C ALA A 145 8.50 -3.05 -9.11
N LEU A 146 9.19 -4.17 -9.32
CA LEU A 146 9.92 -4.90 -8.26
C LEU A 146 11.04 -4.05 -7.65
N GLU A 147 11.65 -3.17 -8.43
CA GLU A 147 12.70 -2.24 -7.98
C GLU A 147 12.25 -1.32 -6.84
N LEU A 148 10.95 -1.02 -6.73
CA LEU A 148 10.42 -0.14 -5.69
C LEU A 148 10.56 -0.70 -4.26
N HIS A 149 10.88 -1.98 -4.11
CA HIS A 149 11.18 -2.56 -2.80
C HIS A 149 12.59 -2.23 -2.32
N THR A 150 13.52 -1.97 -3.24
CA THR A 150 14.95 -1.77 -2.96
C THR A 150 15.48 -0.41 -3.39
N GLU A 151 14.80 0.26 -4.34
CA GLU A 151 15.23 1.51 -4.93
C GLU A 151 14.15 2.59 -4.81
N SER A 152 14.60 3.84 -4.70
CA SER A 152 13.69 4.99 -4.69
C SER A 152 13.04 5.19 -6.05
N LEU A 153 11.74 5.51 -6.05
CA LEU A 153 10.99 5.89 -7.24
C LEU A 153 11.72 7.00 -8.01
N SER A 154 11.95 6.76 -9.29
CA SER A 154 12.60 7.68 -10.23
C SER A 154 12.01 7.57 -11.62
N PHE A 155 12.43 8.43 -12.54
CA PHE A 155 12.07 8.32 -13.95
C PHE A 155 12.58 7.04 -14.64
N LEU A 156 13.58 6.38 -14.04
CA LEU A 156 14.15 5.14 -14.54
C LEU A 156 13.43 3.89 -14.00
N THR A 157 12.61 4.02 -12.96
CA THR A 157 11.84 2.92 -12.39
C THR A 157 11.01 2.24 -13.48
N ARG A 158 11.13 0.93 -13.56
CA ARG A 158 10.50 0.12 -14.61
C ARG A 158 9.22 -0.52 -14.12
N PHE A 159 8.23 -0.48 -15.02
CA PHE A 159 6.90 -1.05 -14.80
C PHE A 159 6.62 -2.12 -15.84
N VAL A 160 5.97 -3.20 -15.42
CA VAL A 160 5.57 -4.31 -16.29
C VAL A 160 4.18 -4.80 -15.92
N ALA A 161 3.36 -5.15 -16.90
CA ALA A 161 2.03 -5.70 -16.67
C ALA A 161 2.12 -7.05 -15.94
N VAL A 162 1.22 -7.25 -14.96
CA VAL A 162 1.07 -8.55 -14.30
C VAL A 162 0.34 -9.48 -15.26
N GLN A 163 1.01 -10.57 -15.68
CA GLN A 163 0.37 -11.57 -16.50
C GLN A 163 -0.71 -12.27 -15.69
N ALA A 164 -1.94 -12.28 -16.19
CA ALA A 164 -2.99 -13.08 -15.59
C ALA A 164 -2.53 -14.56 -15.62
N LYS A 165 -2.46 -15.18 -14.44
CA LYS A 165 -2.26 -16.64 -14.38
C LYS A 165 -3.46 -17.28 -15.04
N SER A 166 -3.23 -17.89 -16.22
CA SER A 166 -4.22 -18.73 -16.93
C SER A 166 -4.50 -19.97 -16.11
#